data_46b246caa1ba0bad62efbd36aed17ec2
#
_entry.id   46b246caa1ba0bad62efbd36aed17ec2
#
_cell.length_a   1.000
_cell.length_b   1.000
_cell.length_c   1.000
_cell.angle_alpha   90.00
_cell.angle_beta   90.00
_cell.angle_gamma   90.00
#
_symmetry.space_group_name_H-M   'P 1'
#
loop_
_entity.id
_entity.type
_entity.pdbx_description
1 polymer ?
#
loop_
_entity_poly.entity_id
_entity_poly.type
_entity_poly.pdbx_seq_one_letter_code
_entity_poly.pdbx_strand_id
1 'polypeptide(L)'
;LKDGERGNLKVGASQTIGAYLMPRVLTLFAQSYPQIMLNIDIDSTRIIAKKVADRIIDIAIVGGDIPTGLKKNLEIENFVEDELILIIPKSHPFARKKKKKISREDLYHLNFITLNSNSTIHKFIDNILIQNNIQTKQFNIIMKLNSIEAIKTAVSLGLGAAFVSSSAIEKEIELKTVEILTIENIKITRTLSIITNTDSHRSKAFDFFYNELWLLKNL
;
A
#
# COMPACT_ATOMS: atom_id res chain seq x y z
N LEU A 1 -17.85 4.83 -31.17
CA LEU A 1 -17.33 5.75 -30.14
C LEU A 1 -18.52 6.55 -29.63
N LYS A 2 -18.95 6.27 -28.41
CA LYS A 2 -20.10 6.95 -27.79
C LYS A 2 -19.70 8.39 -27.42
N ASP A 3 -20.43 9.37 -27.91
CA ASP A 3 -20.29 10.82 -27.64
C ASP A 3 -20.55 11.18 -26.17
N GLY A 4 -19.79 10.69 -25.25
CA GLY A 4 -20.00 10.93 -23.82
C GLY A 4 -18.80 10.57 -22.96
N GLU A 5 -17.74 10.08 -23.58
CA GLU A 5 -16.55 9.53 -22.89
C GLU A 5 -15.41 10.55 -22.75
N ARG A 6 -15.67 11.83 -22.99
CA ARG A 6 -14.72 12.92 -22.75
C ARG A 6 -14.86 13.45 -21.33
N GLY A 7 -13.74 13.66 -20.67
CA GLY A 7 -13.78 14.21 -19.33
C GLY A 7 -12.41 14.33 -18.70
N ASN A 8 -12.39 14.84 -17.49
CA ASN A 8 -11.22 14.90 -16.63
C ASN A 8 -11.59 14.23 -15.30
N LEU A 9 -10.73 13.32 -14.83
CA LEU A 9 -10.91 12.64 -13.56
C LEU A 9 -9.64 12.80 -12.72
N LYS A 10 -9.82 13.29 -11.50
CA LYS A 10 -8.75 13.46 -10.53
C LYS A 10 -8.76 12.29 -9.56
N VAL A 11 -7.75 11.46 -9.65
CA VAL A 11 -7.61 10.24 -8.85
C VAL A 11 -6.52 10.39 -7.82
N GLY A 12 -6.76 9.92 -6.61
CA GLY A 12 -5.77 9.90 -5.54
C GLY A 12 -5.36 8.49 -5.14
N ALA A 13 -4.14 8.35 -4.65
CA ALA A 13 -3.69 7.11 -4.04
C ALA A 13 -2.69 7.35 -2.92
N SER A 14 -2.72 6.51 -1.88
CA SER A 14 -1.62 6.49 -0.92
C SER A 14 -0.36 5.87 -1.55
N GLN A 15 0.82 6.23 -1.03
CA GLN A 15 2.13 6.00 -1.68
C GLN A 15 2.31 4.59 -2.25
N THR A 16 2.12 3.54 -1.44
CA THR A 16 2.30 2.15 -1.90
C THR A 16 1.29 1.78 -2.98
N ILE A 17 0.03 2.19 -2.79
CA ILE A 17 -1.05 1.93 -3.75
C ILE A 17 -0.78 2.64 -5.06
N GLY A 18 -0.36 3.91 -5.00
CA GLY A 18 -0.02 4.71 -6.17
C GLY A 18 1.15 4.15 -6.98
N ALA A 19 2.14 3.56 -6.29
CA ALA A 19 3.31 3.01 -6.94
C ALA A 19 3.08 1.62 -7.57
N TYR A 20 2.23 0.76 -6.98
CA TYR A 20 2.17 -0.66 -7.38
C TYR A 20 0.80 -1.12 -7.86
N LEU A 21 -0.30 -0.70 -7.24
CA LEU A 21 -1.65 -1.08 -7.65
C LEU A 21 -2.19 -0.17 -8.76
N MET A 22 -2.09 1.14 -8.57
CA MET A 22 -2.69 2.12 -9.48
C MET A 22 -2.21 2.02 -10.93
N PRO A 23 -0.91 1.79 -11.26
CA PRO A 23 -0.46 1.70 -12.65
C PRO A 23 -1.23 0.66 -13.47
N ARG A 24 -1.58 -0.49 -12.86
CA ARG A 24 -2.39 -1.53 -13.54
C ARG A 24 -3.80 -1.03 -13.84
N VAL A 25 -4.46 -0.46 -12.84
CA VAL A 25 -5.80 0.11 -12.98
C VAL A 25 -5.83 1.20 -14.04
N LEU A 26 -4.88 2.14 -13.95
CA LEU A 26 -4.81 3.30 -14.84
C LEU A 26 -4.51 2.90 -16.29
N THR A 27 -3.66 1.90 -16.50
CA THR A 27 -3.34 1.40 -17.83
C THR A 27 -4.58 0.81 -18.50
N LEU A 28 -5.32 -0.05 -17.80
CA LEU A 28 -6.54 -0.65 -18.33
C LEU A 28 -7.61 0.40 -18.60
N PHE A 29 -7.80 1.33 -17.67
CA PHE A 29 -8.75 2.42 -17.83
C PHE A 29 -8.40 3.32 -19.04
N ALA A 30 -7.14 3.74 -19.17
CA ALA A 30 -6.70 4.59 -20.28
C ALA A 30 -6.84 3.89 -21.64
N GLN A 31 -6.69 2.57 -21.70
CA GLN A 31 -6.94 1.79 -22.91
C GLN A 31 -8.43 1.73 -23.27
N SER A 32 -9.30 1.59 -22.26
CA SER A 32 -10.75 1.52 -22.45
C SER A 32 -11.38 2.89 -22.73
N TYR A 33 -10.82 3.96 -22.14
CA TYR A 33 -11.37 5.32 -22.20
C TYR A 33 -10.31 6.36 -22.58
N PRO A 34 -9.72 6.30 -23.79
CA PRO A 34 -8.56 7.12 -24.18
C PRO A 34 -8.85 8.63 -24.26
N GLN A 35 -10.11 9.04 -24.23
CA GLN A 35 -10.53 10.46 -24.27
C GLN A 35 -10.76 11.05 -22.85
N ILE A 36 -10.63 10.25 -21.80
CA ILE A 36 -10.72 10.74 -20.42
C ILE A 36 -9.31 11.06 -19.93
N MET A 37 -9.07 12.33 -19.59
CA MET A 37 -7.82 12.75 -18.99
C MET A 37 -7.79 12.36 -17.52
N LEU A 38 -6.77 11.58 -17.12
CA LEU A 38 -6.53 11.21 -15.74
C LEU A 38 -5.46 12.12 -15.13
N ASN A 39 -5.78 12.70 -13.99
CA ASN A 39 -4.81 13.41 -13.15
C ASN A 39 -4.63 12.62 -11.86
N ILE A 40 -3.40 12.15 -11.62
CA ILE A 40 -3.09 11.26 -10.51
C ILE A 40 -2.29 12.00 -9.46
N ASP A 41 -2.76 11.93 -8.22
CA ASP A 41 -2.09 12.49 -7.06
C ASP A 41 -1.70 11.38 -6.08
N ILE A 42 -0.41 11.28 -5.75
CA ILE A 42 0.12 10.24 -4.86
C ILE A 42 0.77 10.92 -3.66
N ASP A 43 0.25 10.63 -2.46
CA ASP A 43 0.76 11.20 -1.22
C ASP A 43 0.40 10.28 -0.03
N SER A 44 0.61 10.72 1.20
CA SER A 44 0.17 10.02 2.40
C SER A 44 -1.35 9.90 2.46
N THR A 45 -1.86 8.83 3.10
CA THR A 45 -3.32 8.65 3.31
C THR A 45 -3.99 9.90 3.87
N ARG A 46 -3.34 10.59 4.82
CA ARG A 46 -3.88 11.80 5.43
C ARG A 46 -4.05 12.95 4.42
N ILE A 47 -3.06 13.17 3.57
CA ILE A 47 -3.09 14.26 2.56
C ILE A 47 -4.12 13.94 1.49
N ILE A 48 -4.12 12.71 0.97
CA ILE A 48 -5.09 12.27 -0.04
C ILE A 48 -6.52 12.36 0.51
N ALA A 49 -6.79 11.83 1.72
CA ALA A 49 -8.11 11.90 2.33
C ALA A 49 -8.59 13.36 2.53
N LYS A 50 -7.67 14.26 2.90
CA LYS A 50 -7.99 15.69 2.99
C LYS A 50 -8.37 16.28 1.63
N LYS A 51 -7.61 15.98 0.58
CA LYS A 51 -7.89 16.47 -0.79
C LYS A 51 -9.24 15.94 -1.33
N VAL A 52 -9.63 14.71 -0.98
CA VAL A 52 -10.95 14.17 -1.30
C VAL A 52 -12.04 14.90 -0.51
N ALA A 53 -11.85 15.09 0.80
CA ALA A 53 -12.79 15.83 1.63
C ALA A 53 -12.98 17.29 1.17
N ASP A 54 -11.91 17.92 0.65
CA ASP A 54 -11.91 19.28 0.09
C ASP A 54 -12.35 19.31 -1.40
N ARG A 55 -12.80 18.20 -1.98
CA ARG A 55 -13.24 18.06 -3.40
C ARG A 55 -12.17 18.41 -4.44
N ILE A 56 -10.91 18.33 -4.07
CA ILE A 56 -9.75 18.53 -4.98
C ILE A 56 -9.52 17.26 -5.81
N ILE A 57 -9.78 16.09 -5.22
CA ILE A 57 -9.71 14.76 -5.83
C ILE A 57 -11.11 14.16 -5.85
N ASP A 58 -11.49 13.52 -6.95
CA ASP A 58 -12.83 12.95 -7.16
C ASP A 58 -12.98 11.59 -6.46
N ILE A 59 -11.95 10.74 -6.57
CA ILE A 59 -11.91 9.38 -6.03
C ILE A 59 -10.49 9.01 -5.64
N ALA A 60 -10.32 8.29 -4.55
CA ALA A 60 -9.00 7.80 -4.17
C ALA A 60 -9.02 6.40 -3.57
N ILE A 61 -7.87 5.69 -3.66
CA ILE A 61 -7.64 4.44 -2.97
C ILE A 61 -6.55 4.67 -1.92
N VAL A 62 -6.88 4.37 -0.67
CA VAL A 62 -5.99 4.59 0.46
C VAL A 62 -5.89 3.34 1.33
N GLY A 63 -4.73 3.17 1.98
CA GLY A 63 -4.51 2.13 2.96
C GLY A 63 -4.10 2.73 4.30
N GLY A 64 -4.72 2.26 5.37
CA GLY A 64 -4.48 2.73 6.72
C GLY A 64 -5.54 3.71 7.23
N ASP A 65 -5.33 4.23 8.42
CA ASP A 65 -6.35 5.01 9.13
C ASP A 65 -6.59 6.39 8.51
N ILE A 66 -7.85 6.64 8.21
CA ILE A 66 -8.33 7.97 7.80
C ILE A 66 -8.58 8.79 9.07
N PRO A 67 -8.06 10.04 9.15
CA PRO A 67 -8.28 10.90 10.29
C PRO A 67 -9.77 11.07 10.62
N THR A 68 -10.14 10.86 11.89
CA THR A 68 -11.54 10.86 12.34
C THR A 68 -12.30 12.13 11.95
N GLY A 69 -11.62 13.30 12.00
CA GLY A 69 -12.22 14.57 11.61
C GLY A 69 -12.60 14.70 10.15
N LEU A 70 -12.04 13.86 9.26
CA LEU A 70 -12.36 13.85 7.83
C LEU A 70 -13.49 12.87 7.48
N LYS A 71 -13.70 11.84 8.31
CA LYS A 71 -14.64 10.74 8.01
C LYS A 71 -16.08 11.21 7.74
N LYS A 72 -16.50 12.29 8.38
CA LYS A 72 -17.86 12.86 8.20
C LYS A 72 -18.14 13.37 6.79
N ASN A 73 -17.11 13.72 6.03
CA ASN A 73 -17.19 14.25 4.67
C ASN A 73 -16.84 13.22 3.61
N LEU A 74 -16.58 11.97 4.02
CA LEU A 74 -16.10 10.91 3.14
C LEU A 74 -17.03 9.69 3.18
N GLU A 75 -17.39 9.18 2.02
CA GLU A 75 -17.79 7.80 1.84
C GLU A 75 -16.54 6.93 1.82
N ILE A 76 -16.53 5.85 2.60
CA ILE A 76 -15.40 4.95 2.73
C ILE A 76 -15.89 3.54 2.46
N GLU A 77 -15.39 2.91 1.41
CA GLU A 77 -15.77 1.56 1.01
C GLU A 77 -14.56 0.63 1.08
N ASN A 78 -14.73 -0.52 1.70
CA ASN A 78 -13.70 -1.56 1.70
C ASN A 78 -13.52 -2.12 0.29
N PHE A 79 -12.28 -2.10 -0.20
CA PHE A 79 -11.97 -2.49 -1.57
C PHE A 79 -11.25 -3.84 -1.64
N VAL A 80 -9.99 -3.92 -1.27
CA VAL A 80 -9.19 -5.16 -1.31
C VAL A 80 -8.34 -5.29 -0.06
N GLU A 81 -7.96 -6.52 0.26
CA GLU A 81 -6.98 -6.81 1.32
C GLU A 81 -5.55 -6.68 0.76
N ASP A 82 -4.68 -6.07 1.55
CA ASP A 82 -3.24 -5.94 1.29
C ASP A 82 -2.48 -6.64 2.41
N GLU A 83 -1.65 -7.62 2.08
CA GLU A 83 -0.81 -8.31 3.03
C GLU A 83 0.53 -7.59 3.20
N LEU A 84 0.89 -7.30 4.45
CA LEU A 84 2.18 -6.74 4.80
C LEU A 84 3.09 -7.87 5.26
N ILE A 85 4.14 -8.10 4.51
CA ILE A 85 5.05 -9.25 4.64
C ILE A 85 6.44 -8.81 5.09
N LEU A 86 7.12 -9.71 5.78
CA LEU A 86 8.51 -9.52 6.17
C LEU A 86 9.42 -10.02 5.05
N ILE A 87 10.29 -9.16 4.56
CA ILE A 87 11.32 -9.52 3.57
C ILE A 87 12.73 -9.43 4.15
N ILE A 88 13.58 -10.32 3.68
CA ILE A 88 15.02 -10.38 3.98
C ILE A 88 15.83 -10.51 2.70
N PRO A 89 17.12 -10.17 2.70
CA PRO A 89 17.98 -10.42 1.55
C PRO A 89 18.13 -11.91 1.28
N LYS A 90 18.28 -12.29 0.03
CA LYS A 90 18.52 -13.67 -0.40
C LYS A 90 19.75 -14.32 0.29
N SER A 91 20.74 -13.54 0.63
CA SER A 91 21.97 -13.97 1.32
C SER A 91 21.77 -14.28 2.81
N HIS A 92 20.64 -13.86 3.42
CA HIS A 92 20.42 -13.99 4.85
C HIS A 92 20.35 -15.48 5.28
N PRO A 93 20.88 -15.87 6.46
CA PRO A 93 20.85 -17.25 6.92
C PRO A 93 19.42 -17.84 6.98
N PHE A 94 18.42 -17.06 7.34
CA PHE A 94 17.02 -17.52 7.36
C PHE A 94 16.45 -17.80 5.97
N ALA A 95 17.00 -17.22 4.91
CA ALA A 95 16.59 -17.52 3.54
C ALA A 95 16.88 -18.98 3.14
N ARG A 96 17.85 -19.62 3.81
CA ARG A 96 18.25 -21.02 3.59
C ARG A 96 17.37 -22.02 4.33
N LYS A 97 16.55 -21.59 5.29
CA LYS A 97 15.62 -22.48 6.03
C LYS A 97 14.55 -23.02 5.09
N LYS A 98 14.30 -24.35 5.12
CA LYS A 98 13.28 -25.00 4.25
C LYS A 98 11.88 -24.39 4.39
N LYS A 99 11.48 -24.00 5.59
CA LYS A 99 10.13 -23.48 5.87
C LYS A 99 10.01 -21.97 5.80
N LYS A 100 11.11 -21.21 5.72
CA LYS A 100 11.09 -19.73 5.74
C LYS A 100 10.18 -19.13 6.81
N LYS A 101 10.02 -19.86 7.91
CA LYS A 101 9.16 -19.52 9.04
C LYS A 101 10.03 -19.22 10.25
N ILE A 102 9.75 -18.13 10.94
CA ILE A 102 10.52 -17.67 12.10
C ILE A 102 9.60 -17.51 13.30
N SER A 103 10.18 -17.67 14.49
CA SER A 103 9.52 -17.40 15.75
C SER A 103 9.43 -15.89 16.03
N ARG A 104 8.72 -15.52 17.07
CA ARG A 104 8.66 -14.11 17.52
C ARG A 104 10.02 -13.64 18.05
N GLU A 105 10.75 -14.53 18.70
CA GLU A 105 12.08 -14.29 19.25
C GLU A 105 13.11 -14.04 18.14
N ASP A 106 12.99 -14.72 17.01
CA ASP A 106 13.86 -14.51 15.85
C ASP A 106 13.81 -13.07 15.33
N LEU A 107 12.68 -12.36 15.50
CA LEU A 107 12.53 -10.97 15.08
C LEU A 107 13.52 -10.03 15.79
N TYR A 108 13.81 -10.28 17.07
CA TYR A 108 14.71 -9.43 17.83
C TYR A 108 16.19 -9.57 17.41
N HIS A 109 16.50 -10.58 16.60
CA HIS A 109 17.84 -10.81 16.04
C HIS A 109 18.01 -10.25 14.62
N LEU A 110 16.95 -9.64 14.06
CA LEU A 110 17.03 -9.02 12.74
C LEU A 110 17.42 -7.54 12.84
N ASN A 111 18.20 -7.08 11.88
CA ASN A 111 18.40 -5.66 11.64
C ASN A 111 17.23 -5.15 10.79
N PHE A 112 16.53 -4.13 11.23
CA PHE A 112 15.38 -3.60 10.51
C PHE A 112 15.68 -2.30 9.78
N ILE A 113 15.15 -2.21 8.56
CA ILE A 113 15.00 -0.98 7.79
C ILE A 113 13.51 -0.65 7.78
N THR A 114 13.12 0.54 8.22
CA THR A 114 11.70 0.89 8.38
C THR A 114 11.35 2.19 7.67
N LEU A 115 10.05 2.38 7.43
CA LEU A 115 9.54 3.69 7.08
C LEU A 115 9.66 4.64 8.28
N ASN A 116 9.70 5.95 8.00
CA ASN A 116 9.65 6.96 9.05
C ASN A 116 8.41 6.79 9.94
N SER A 117 8.54 7.15 11.22
CA SER A 117 7.50 6.96 12.24
C SER A 117 6.16 7.66 11.94
N ASN A 118 6.15 8.62 11.02
CA ASN A 118 4.93 9.28 10.56
C ASN A 118 4.13 8.47 9.52
N SER A 119 4.73 7.41 8.96
CA SER A 119 4.08 6.55 7.99
C SER A 119 2.89 5.80 8.62
N THR A 120 1.75 5.81 7.93
CA THR A 120 0.57 5.03 8.35
C THR A 120 0.84 3.53 8.32
N ILE A 121 1.63 3.05 7.35
CA ILE A 121 2.04 1.63 7.27
C ILE A 121 2.89 1.25 8.48
N HIS A 122 3.89 2.07 8.84
CA HIS A 122 4.75 1.80 9.99
C HIS A 122 3.93 1.66 11.28
N LYS A 123 3.05 2.63 11.54
CA LYS A 123 2.16 2.61 12.71
C LYS A 123 1.22 1.40 12.71
N PHE A 124 0.69 1.03 11.55
CA PHE A 124 -0.20 -0.12 11.42
C PHE A 124 0.53 -1.43 11.75
N ILE A 125 1.74 -1.63 11.20
CA ILE A 125 2.58 -2.80 11.50
C ILE A 125 2.91 -2.86 12.98
N ASP A 126 3.38 -1.77 13.58
CA ASP A 126 3.69 -1.69 15.00
C ASP A 126 2.50 -2.08 15.86
N ASN A 127 1.31 -1.56 15.57
CA ASN A 127 0.10 -1.88 16.32
C ASN A 127 -0.24 -3.37 16.27
N ILE A 128 -0.19 -3.99 15.09
CA ILE A 128 -0.46 -5.43 14.94
C ILE A 128 0.59 -6.28 15.68
N LEU A 129 1.85 -5.92 15.57
CA LEU A 129 2.93 -6.64 16.28
C LEU A 129 2.77 -6.53 17.81
N ILE A 130 2.46 -5.34 18.32
CA ILE A 130 2.23 -5.11 19.75
C ILE A 130 1.00 -5.90 20.25
N GLN A 131 -0.09 -5.93 19.49
CA GLN A 131 -1.28 -6.74 19.79
C GLN A 131 -0.97 -8.25 19.86
N ASN A 132 0.07 -8.69 19.16
CA ASN A 132 0.58 -10.05 19.20
C ASN A 132 1.72 -10.25 20.21
N ASN A 133 1.84 -9.38 21.22
CA ASN A 133 2.85 -9.42 22.28
C ASN A 133 4.31 -9.33 21.79
N ILE A 134 4.54 -8.64 20.67
CA ILE A 134 5.89 -8.34 20.16
C ILE A 134 6.26 -6.91 20.56
N GLN A 135 7.40 -6.77 21.22
CA GLN A 135 7.88 -5.48 21.71
C GLN A 135 8.72 -4.78 20.61
N THR A 136 8.05 -4.09 19.67
CA THR A 136 8.72 -3.45 18.52
C THR A 136 9.78 -2.42 18.94
N LYS A 137 9.70 -1.88 20.15
CA LYS A 137 10.72 -0.98 20.73
C LYS A 137 12.08 -1.67 20.94
N GLN A 138 12.10 -3.01 20.99
CA GLN A 138 13.34 -3.81 21.12
C GLN A 138 13.94 -4.18 19.77
N PHE A 139 13.29 -3.86 18.66
CA PHE A 139 13.85 -4.12 17.34
C PHE A 139 15.09 -3.28 17.08
N ASN A 140 16.11 -3.91 16.51
CA ASN A 140 17.31 -3.21 16.08
C ASN A 140 17.04 -2.48 14.76
N ILE A 141 16.57 -1.24 14.85
CA ILE A 141 16.30 -0.39 13.68
C ILE A 141 17.59 0.31 13.28
N ILE A 142 18.19 -0.12 12.18
CA ILE A 142 19.46 0.42 11.68
C ILE A 142 19.26 1.59 10.70
N MET A 143 18.08 1.70 10.09
CA MET A 143 17.79 2.77 9.11
C MET A 143 16.32 3.09 9.03
N LYS A 144 15.99 4.37 8.87
CA LYS A 144 14.63 4.86 8.57
C LYS A 144 14.64 5.60 7.25
N LEU A 145 13.73 5.23 6.36
CA LEU A 145 13.60 5.81 5.02
C LEU A 145 12.15 6.27 4.80
N ASN A 146 11.94 7.11 3.80
CA ASN A 146 10.60 7.58 3.42
C ASN A 146 10.11 7.01 2.08
N SER A 147 10.84 6.06 1.51
CA SER A 147 10.56 5.43 0.23
C SER A 147 10.58 3.90 0.34
N ILE A 148 9.53 3.24 -0.10
CA ILE A 148 9.46 1.78 -0.17
C ILE A 148 10.49 1.24 -1.16
N GLU A 149 10.72 1.90 -2.30
CA GLU A 149 11.74 1.49 -3.27
C GLU A 149 13.15 1.52 -2.65
N ALA A 150 13.47 2.57 -1.89
CA ALA A 150 14.76 2.64 -1.20
C ALA A 150 14.91 1.53 -0.14
N ILE A 151 13.84 1.19 0.58
CA ILE A 151 13.82 0.08 1.55
C ILE A 151 14.07 -1.24 0.83
N LYS A 152 13.33 -1.55 -0.24
CA LYS A 152 13.49 -2.79 -1.02
C LYS A 152 14.91 -2.93 -1.56
N THR A 153 15.45 -1.85 -2.12
CA THR A 153 16.83 -1.82 -2.61
C THR A 153 17.82 -2.11 -1.49
N ALA A 154 17.69 -1.47 -0.32
CA ALA A 154 18.55 -1.68 0.82
C ALA A 154 18.49 -3.14 1.33
N VAL A 155 17.29 -3.74 1.38
CA VAL A 155 17.12 -5.16 1.71
C VAL A 155 17.81 -6.05 0.67
N SER A 156 17.58 -5.81 -0.63
CA SER A 156 18.18 -6.59 -1.73
C SER A 156 19.70 -6.56 -1.69
N LEU A 157 20.30 -5.45 -1.24
CA LEU A 157 21.75 -5.28 -1.06
C LEU A 157 22.30 -5.91 0.23
N GLY A 158 21.46 -6.52 1.06
CA GLY A 158 21.90 -7.26 2.24
C GLY A 158 21.92 -6.46 3.53
N LEU A 159 21.37 -5.24 3.57
CA LEU A 159 21.49 -4.36 4.71
C LEU A 159 20.65 -4.83 5.92
N GLY A 160 19.48 -5.46 5.69
CA GLY A 160 18.61 -5.91 6.76
C GLY A 160 17.27 -6.43 6.28
N ALA A 161 16.30 -6.48 7.19
CA ALA A 161 14.94 -6.93 6.97
C ALA A 161 13.97 -5.74 6.95
N ALA A 162 12.82 -5.90 6.28
CA ALA A 162 11.78 -4.88 6.28
C ALA A 162 10.39 -5.49 6.15
N PHE A 163 9.39 -4.80 6.68
CA PHE A 163 7.98 -5.06 6.38
C PHE A 163 7.53 -4.19 5.20
N VAL A 164 6.96 -4.82 4.19
CA VAL A 164 6.46 -4.16 2.98
C VAL A 164 5.15 -4.80 2.52
N SER A 165 4.40 -4.11 1.67
CA SER A 165 3.24 -4.70 1.00
C SER A 165 3.68 -5.83 0.05
N SER A 166 2.93 -6.91 0.01
CA SER A 166 3.19 -8.02 -0.92
C SER A 166 3.14 -7.58 -2.39
N SER A 167 2.29 -6.62 -2.71
CA SER A 167 2.20 -6.04 -4.06
C SER A 167 3.44 -5.25 -4.48
N ALA A 168 4.28 -4.86 -3.52
CA ALA A 168 5.46 -4.04 -3.79
C ALA A 168 6.70 -4.83 -4.23
N ILE A 169 6.72 -6.16 -4.09
CA ILE A 169 7.94 -6.96 -4.24
C ILE A 169 7.93 -7.96 -5.40
N GLU A 170 7.00 -7.85 -6.32
CA GLU A 170 6.90 -8.79 -7.45
C GLU A 170 8.22 -8.88 -8.23
N LYS A 171 8.83 -7.74 -8.52
CA LYS A 171 10.12 -7.67 -9.24
C LYS A 171 11.26 -8.29 -8.44
N GLU A 172 11.34 -8.03 -7.15
CA GLU A 172 12.38 -8.57 -6.28
C GLU A 172 12.27 -10.10 -6.14
N ILE A 173 11.05 -10.65 -6.13
CA ILE A 173 10.81 -12.10 -6.13
C ILE A 173 11.23 -12.71 -7.47
N GLU A 174 10.82 -12.11 -8.59
CA GLU A 174 11.20 -12.57 -9.93
C GLU A 174 12.71 -12.55 -10.11
N LEU A 175 13.38 -11.48 -9.70
CA LEU A 175 14.84 -11.32 -9.72
C LEU A 175 15.56 -12.13 -8.63
N LYS A 176 14.85 -12.75 -7.71
CA LYS A 176 15.38 -13.55 -6.59
C LYS A 176 16.38 -12.78 -5.71
N THR A 177 16.15 -11.50 -5.49
CA THR A 177 17.02 -10.66 -4.66
C THR A 177 16.59 -10.64 -3.19
N VAL A 178 15.33 -10.94 -2.90
CA VAL A 178 14.77 -11.03 -1.55
C VAL A 178 14.07 -12.37 -1.33
N GLU A 179 13.83 -12.69 -0.06
CA GLU A 179 13.02 -13.81 0.40
C GLU A 179 11.96 -13.31 1.37
N ILE A 180 10.78 -13.95 1.33
CA ILE A 180 9.70 -13.68 2.27
C ILE A 180 9.87 -14.59 3.50
N LEU A 181 9.79 -14.00 4.68
CA LEU A 181 9.68 -14.74 5.94
C LEU A 181 8.26 -14.65 6.48
N THR A 182 7.75 -15.78 6.93
CA THR A 182 6.48 -15.89 7.65
C THR A 182 6.73 -15.92 9.14
N ILE A 183 6.05 -15.08 9.92
CA ILE A 183 6.11 -15.12 11.38
C ILE A 183 5.08 -16.13 11.89
N GLU A 184 5.47 -16.95 12.86
CA GLU A 184 4.57 -17.98 13.40
C GLU A 184 3.29 -17.40 13.98
N ASN A 185 2.14 -17.86 13.46
CA ASN A 185 0.80 -17.48 13.91
C ASN A 185 0.48 -15.98 13.79
N ILE A 186 1.22 -15.24 12.95
CA ILE A 186 0.97 -13.81 12.71
C ILE A 186 0.87 -13.58 11.21
N LYS A 187 -0.27 -13.04 10.80
CA LYS A 187 -0.51 -12.51 9.47
C LYS A 187 -0.89 -11.04 9.62
N ILE A 188 -0.21 -10.18 8.88
CA ILE A 188 -0.47 -8.74 8.91
C ILE A 188 -1.21 -8.38 7.64
N THR A 189 -2.50 -8.13 7.74
CA THR A 189 -3.34 -7.69 6.62
C THR A 189 -4.00 -6.36 6.94
N ARG A 190 -4.17 -5.53 5.94
CA ARG A 190 -4.94 -4.29 6.04
C ARG A 190 -5.93 -4.20 4.89
N THR A 191 -7.06 -3.56 5.14
CA THR A 191 -8.02 -3.26 4.09
C THR A 191 -7.61 -1.98 3.39
N LEU A 192 -7.55 -2.02 2.06
CA LEU A 192 -7.49 -0.82 1.24
C LEU A 192 -8.91 -0.34 0.98
N SER A 193 -9.12 0.96 1.05
CA SER A 193 -10.45 1.55 0.90
C SER A 193 -10.51 2.52 -0.27
N ILE A 194 -11.62 2.48 -0.99
CA ILE A 194 -12.02 3.54 -1.90
C ILE A 194 -12.63 4.65 -1.05
N ILE A 195 -12.23 5.88 -1.28
CA ILE A 195 -12.81 7.06 -0.63
C ILE A 195 -13.28 8.08 -1.66
N THR A 196 -14.47 8.64 -1.40
CA THR A 196 -15.08 9.69 -2.19
C THR A 196 -15.68 10.73 -1.26
N ASN A 197 -15.98 11.94 -1.76
CA ASN A 197 -16.66 12.94 -0.95
C ASN A 197 -18.16 12.68 -0.96
N THR A 198 -18.84 12.77 0.21
CA THR A 198 -20.28 12.51 0.37
C THR A 198 -21.18 13.40 -0.49
N ASP A 199 -20.74 14.63 -0.77
CA ASP A 199 -21.51 15.64 -1.50
C ASP A 199 -20.98 15.88 -2.93
N SER A 200 -20.09 15.03 -3.45
CA SER A 200 -19.56 15.18 -4.80
C SER A 200 -20.58 14.79 -5.85
N HIS A 201 -20.69 15.61 -6.87
CA HIS A 201 -21.39 15.22 -8.09
C HIS A 201 -20.53 14.19 -8.87
N ARG A 202 -21.06 13.00 -9.10
CA ARG A 202 -20.39 11.94 -9.85
C ARG A 202 -20.51 12.22 -11.35
N SER A 203 -19.38 12.39 -12.02
CA SER A 203 -19.31 12.50 -13.48
C SER A 203 -19.37 11.12 -14.14
N LYS A 204 -19.69 11.05 -15.44
CA LYS A 204 -19.60 9.78 -16.18
C LYS A 204 -18.19 9.18 -16.14
N ALA A 205 -17.14 10.01 -16.17
CA ALA A 205 -15.76 9.56 -16.05
C ALA A 205 -15.49 8.90 -14.69
N PHE A 206 -16.10 9.45 -13.61
CA PHE A 206 -16.07 8.84 -12.29
C PHE A 206 -16.75 7.46 -12.29
N ASP A 207 -17.97 7.34 -12.85
CA ASP A 207 -18.72 6.08 -12.86
C ASP A 207 -17.97 4.99 -13.64
N PHE A 208 -17.36 5.34 -14.78
CA PHE A 208 -16.53 4.40 -15.55
C PHE A 208 -15.31 3.94 -14.74
N PHE A 209 -14.60 4.86 -14.10
CA PHE A 209 -13.41 4.51 -13.30
C PHE A 209 -13.79 3.68 -12.08
N TYR A 210 -14.85 4.03 -11.39
CA TYR A 210 -15.37 3.30 -10.24
C TYR A 210 -15.74 1.86 -10.62
N ASN A 211 -16.42 1.67 -11.75
CA ASN A 211 -16.77 0.33 -12.25
C ASN A 211 -15.53 -0.50 -12.61
N GLU A 212 -14.52 0.10 -13.26
CA GLU A 212 -13.26 -0.59 -13.57
C GLU A 212 -12.52 -1.04 -12.30
N LEU A 213 -12.51 -0.23 -11.23
CA LEU A 213 -11.93 -0.64 -9.95
C LEU A 213 -12.56 -1.94 -9.43
N TRP A 214 -13.89 -2.05 -9.49
CA TRP A 214 -14.60 -3.23 -9.00
C TRP A 214 -14.43 -4.46 -9.90
N LEU A 215 -14.23 -4.28 -11.20
CA LEU A 215 -13.89 -5.38 -12.09
C LEU A 215 -12.51 -5.96 -11.76
N LEU A 216 -11.55 -5.10 -11.45
CA LEU A 216 -10.18 -5.51 -11.07
C LEU A 216 -10.08 -6.16 -9.69
N LYS A 217 -11.04 -5.94 -8.80
CA LYS A 217 -11.11 -6.64 -7.50
C LYS A 217 -11.22 -8.15 -7.65
N ASN A 218 -11.78 -8.63 -8.78
CA ASN A 218 -12.06 -10.04 -9.05
C ASN A 218 -10.98 -10.71 -9.92
N LEU A 219 -9.91 -10.02 -10.23
CA LEU A 219 -8.69 -10.51 -10.91
C LEU A 219 -7.57 -10.79 -9.91
#